data_145cf13dae9847dca6a1d0aa7fbb7054
#
_entry.id   145cf13dae9847dca6a1d0aa7fbb7054
#
_cell.length_a   1.000
_cell.length_b   1.000
_cell.length_c   1.000
_cell.angle_alpha   90.00
_cell.angle_beta   90.00
_cell.angle_gamma   90.00
#
_symmetry.space_group_name_H-M   'P 1'
#
loop_
_entity.id
_entity.type
_entity.pdbx_description
1 polymer ?
#
loop_
_entity_poly.entity_id
_entity_poly.type
_entity_poly.pdbx_seq_one_letter_code
_entity_poly.pdbx_strand_id
1 'polypeptide(L)'
;MLLQAQRLEQQGKLPEAERLYQQAIQLAGSSPLAAEAQLRLAALYMRKMERYDDALKIYEQLIKQYRTGEIAAEATLRMGELYERQMQKTADQKERNALEQKALEAYRRLENDFRDTAVAKGEGKQRLEALLRRIDERNRNHPAYLFWDVLVALTGRQPWLSYWVAIVLFTLIVLALLTPLRVAWFRSFREMKKLEPEVRRLRERYKGQELNEKIMELYKQHKVNPAAGCLPMLIQMPILIYVFYAIRLYEYQFSKGFFLWINPSLAERFPGIVGANLGQHDLPLLVLYAISLYITQRLTPVSDPAQAEQMKMMSLFMTVFMLYMMYLWRFPSAFVLYWFVSNILMTAQQLRYMKVEPEPAAPLATTTNPPEPAPAAASSNPGKNHHTRKPRRKR
;
A
#
# COMPACT_ATOMS: atom_id res chain seq x y z
N MET A 1 17.42 -2.64 -47.23
CA MET A 1 16.04 -2.24 -46.88
C MET A 1 15.99 -1.23 -45.73
N LEU A 2 16.51 -1.51 -44.51
CA LEU A 2 16.45 -0.56 -43.39
C LEU A 2 17.06 0.81 -43.71
N LEU A 3 18.24 0.85 -44.31
CA LEU A 3 18.87 2.10 -44.73
C LEU A 3 18.08 2.86 -45.81
N GLN A 4 17.39 2.15 -46.68
CA GLN A 4 16.50 2.77 -47.67
C GLN A 4 15.25 3.35 -47.02
N ALA A 5 14.63 2.62 -46.08
CA ALA A 5 13.49 3.09 -45.32
C ALA A 5 13.84 4.37 -44.54
N GLN A 6 15.02 4.41 -43.92
CA GLN A 6 15.52 5.63 -43.23
C GLN A 6 15.73 6.82 -44.17
N ARG A 7 16.27 6.58 -45.36
CA ARG A 7 16.43 7.66 -46.37
C ARG A 7 15.08 8.22 -46.80
N LEU A 8 14.09 7.36 -47.03
CA LEU A 8 12.73 7.79 -47.36
C LEU A 8 12.06 8.55 -46.21
N GLU A 9 12.27 8.10 -44.99
CA GLU A 9 11.79 8.82 -43.79
C GLU A 9 12.41 10.24 -43.73
N GLN A 10 13.72 10.38 -44.00
CA GLN A 10 14.40 11.67 -44.01
C GLN A 10 13.90 12.57 -45.16
N GLN A 11 13.51 11.97 -46.27
CA GLN A 11 12.91 12.68 -47.44
C GLN A 11 11.43 13.04 -47.20
N GLY A 12 10.81 12.65 -46.07
CA GLY A 12 9.39 12.88 -45.79
C GLY A 12 8.43 11.94 -46.53
N LYS A 13 8.96 10.91 -47.23
CA LYS A 13 8.16 9.89 -47.93
C LYS A 13 7.70 8.81 -46.96
N LEU A 14 6.84 9.20 -45.99
CA LEU A 14 6.48 8.37 -44.84
C LEU A 14 5.76 7.06 -45.20
N PRO A 15 4.80 7.03 -46.17
CA PRO A 15 4.13 5.78 -46.56
C PRO A 15 5.07 4.77 -47.22
N GLU A 16 6.03 5.24 -47.99
CA GLU A 16 7.05 4.39 -48.64
C GLU A 16 8.02 3.82 -47.58
N ALA A 17 8.43 4.64 -46.62
CA ALA A 17 9.29 4.23 -45.51
C ALA A 17 8.56 3.17 -44.66
N GLU A 18 7.28 3.36 -44.31
CA GLU A 18 6.46 2.42 -43.61
C GLU A 18 6.42 1.04 -44.28
N ARG A 19 6.14 1.02 -45.60
CA ARG A 19 6.11 -0.24 -46.37
C ARG A 19 7.46 -0.96 -46.35
N LEU A 20 8.56 -0.25 -46.49
CA LEU A 20 9.89 -0.86 -46.45
C LEU A 20 10.24 -1.38 -45.03
N TYR A 21 9.85 -0.69 -43.98
CA TYR A 21 10.02 -1.22 -42.61
C TYR A 21 9.20 -2.49 -42.40
N GLN A 22 7.94 -2.54 -42.85
CA GLN A 22 7.08 -3.72 -42.76
C GLN A 22 7.66 -4.90 -43.57
N GLN A 23 8.15 -4.67 -44.77
CA GLN A 23 8.83 -5.69 -45.58
C GLN A 23 10.11 -6.20 -44.89
N ALA A 24 10.89 -5.30 -44.31
CA ALA A 24 12.10 -5.67 -43.58
C ALA A 24 11.75 -6.56 -42.35
N ILE A 25 10.68 -6.26 -41.64
CA ILE A 25 10.19 -7.06 -40.51
C ILE A 25 9.80 -8.47 -41.01
N GLN A 26 9.01 -8.56 -42.08
CA GLN A 26 8.57 -9.85 -42.61
C GLN A 26 9.73 -10.73 -43.07
N LEU A 27 10.72 -10.14 -43.78
CA LEU A 27 11.89 -10.87 -44.26
C LEU A 27 12.86 -11.27 -43.15
N ALA A 28 12.98 -10.46 -42.11
CA ALA A 28 13.89 -10.71 -41.01
C ALA A 28 13.34 -11.72 -40.00
N GLY A 29 12.03 -11.99 -40.01
CA GLY A 29 11.36 -12.97 -39.15
C GLY A 29 11.50 -12.69 -37.65
N SER A 30 12.11 -13.59 -36.90
CA SER A 30 12.35 -13.43 -35.45
C SER A 30 13.78 -12.98 -35.10
N SER A 31 14.54 -12.49 -36.07
CA SER A 31 15.93 -12.07 -35.84
C SER A 31 16.00 -10.73 -35.08
N PRO A 32 17.18 -10.41 -34.48
CA PRO A 32 17.40 -9.07 -33.90
C PRO A 32 17.20 -7.92 -34.88
N LEU A 33 17.40 -8.15 -36.18
CA LEU A 33 17.19 -7.17 -37.23
C LEU A 33 15.70 -6.83 -37.40
N ALA A 34 14.79 -7.82 -37.19
CA ALA A 34 13.34 -7.57 -37.17
C ALA A 34 12.95 -6.65 -35.99
N ALA A 35 13.55 -6.87 -34.82
CA ALA A 35 13.29 -6.01 -33.67
C ALA A 35 13.77 -4.57 -33.88
N GLU A 36 14.94 -4.37 -34.53
CA GLU A 36 15.42 -3.05 -34.91
C GLU A 36 14.47 -2.38 -35.92
N ALA A 37 13.99 -3.12 -36.90
CA ALA A 37 13.01 -2.63 -37.87
C ALA A 37 11.70 -2.23 -37.20
N GLN A 38 11.21 -3.02 -36.24
CA GLN A 38 10.02 -2.74 -35.44
C GLN A 38 10.19 -1.49 -34.57
N LEU A 39 11.34 -1.31 -33.89
CA LEU A 39 11.64 -0.10 -33.14
C LEU A 39 11.62 1.14 -33.98
N ARG A 40 12.21 1.08 -35.20
CA ARG A 40 12.23 2.19 -36.17
C ARG A 40 10.85 2.50 -36.71
N LEU A 41 10.05 1.48 -37.05
CA LEU A 41 8.66 1.64 -37.48
C LEU A 41 7.80 2.31 -36.39
N ALA A 42 7.91 1.84 -35.16
CA ALA A 42 7.22 2.45 -34.05
C ALA A 42 7.66 3.91 -33.82
N ALA A 43 8.95 4.20 -33.93
CA ALA A 43 9.46 5.56 -33.85
C ALA A 43 8.92 6.46 -34.98
N LEU A 44 8.78 5.93 -36.21
CA LEU A 44 8.16 6.62 -37.35
C LEU A 44 6.70 6.97 -37.04
N TYR A 45 5.92 5.99 -36.55
CA TYR A 45 4.53 6.20 -36.14
C TYR A 45 4.46 7.28 -35.07
N MET A 46 5.28 7.20 -34.02
CA MET A 46 5.27 8.14 -32.91
C MET A 46 5.70 9.56 -33.31
N ARG A 47 6.80 9.69 -34.06
CA ARG A 47 7.47 10.97 -34.25
C ARG A 47 6.98 11.75 -35.46
N LYS A 48 6.55 11.04 -36.52
CA LYS A 48 6.22 11.64 -37.81
C LYS A 48 4.76 11.51 -38.23
N MET A 49 4.14 10.37 -37.89
CA MET A 49 2.76 10.07 -38.31
C MET A 49 1.75 10.30 -37.22
N GLU A 50 2.17 10.51 -35.96
CA GLU A 50 1.34 10.72 -34.79
C GLU A 50 0.35 9.56 -34.49
N ARG A 51 0.68 8.39 -35.00
CA ARG A 51 -0.09 7.14 -34.78
C ARG A 51 0.36 6.48 -33.49
N TYR A 52 0.03 7.09 -32.34
CA TYR A 52 0.53 6.69 -31.03
C TYR A 52 0.09 5.28 -30.63
N ASP A 53 -1.16 4.89 -30.95
CA ASP A 53 -1.66 3.56 -30.61
C ASP A 53 -0.93 2.44 -31.37
N ASP A 54 -0.61 2.67 -32.63
CA ASP A 54 0.13 1.69 -33.44
C ASP A 54 1.61 1.57 -32.95
N ALA A 55 2.22 2.68 -32.58
CA ALA A 55 3.55 2.68 -31.97
C ALA A 55 3.55 1.93 -30.64
N LEU A 56 2.54 2.17 -29.78
CA LEU A 56 2.39 1.52 -28.47
C LEU A 56 2.26 0.00 -28.61
N LYS A 57 1.42 -0.48 -29.53
CA LYS A 57 1.25 -1.92 -29.81
C LYS A 57 2.58 -2.59 -30.16
N ILE A 58 3.41 -1.93 -30.99
CA ILE A 58 4.72 -2.48 -31.37
C ILE A 58 5.66 -2.52 -30.16
N TYR A 59 5.73 -1.45 -29.36
CA TYR A 59 6.58 -1.43 -28.16
C TYR A 59 6.14 -2.50 -27.16
N GLU A 60 4.85 -2.67 -26.92
CA GLU A 60 4.33 -3.71 -26.01
C GLU A 60 4.67 -5.12 -26.53
N GLN A 61 4.55 -5.36 -27.82
CA GLN A 61 4.94 -6.64 -28.44
C GLN A 61 6.43 -6.93 -28.26
N LEU A 62 7.29 -5.94 -28.50
CA LEU A 62 8.73 -6.06 -28.29
C LEU A 62 9.08 -6.37 -26.83
N ILE A 63 8.49 -5.65 -25.88
CA ILE A 63 8.70 -5.90 -24.45
C ILE A 63 8.24 -7.32 -24.05
N LYS A 64 7.12 -7.78 -24.59
CA LYS A 64 6.59 -9.12 -24.31
C LYS A 64 7.47 -10.23 -24.94
N GLN A 65 7.98 -10.00 -26.14
CA GLN A 65 8.79 -10.97 -26.88
C GLN A 65 10.20 -11.10 -26.29
N TYR A 66 10.86 -10.00 -26.02
CA TYR A 66 12.26 -9.99 -25.58
C TYR A 66 12.45 -9.98 -24.07
N ARG A 67 11.39 -9.74 -23.29
CA ARG A 67 11.29 -9.76 -21.81
C ARG A 67 12.45 -9.10 -21.06
N THR A 68 13.69 -9.29 -21.49
CA THR A 68 14.93 -8.77 -20.89
C THR A 68 15.88 -8.29 -21.98
N GLY A 69 16.87 -7.48 -21.61
CA GLY A 69 17.92 -7.00 -22.51
C GLY A 69 17.63 -5.66 -23.19
N GLU A 70 18.54 -5.24 -24.08
CA GLU A 70 18.55 -3.89 -24.66
C GLU A 70 17.32 -3.58 -25.51
N ILE A 71 16.78 -4.55 -26.25
CA ILE A 71 15.61 -4.34 -27.12
C ILE A 71 14.37 -3.99 -26.30
N ALA A 72 14.10 -4.76 -25.24
CA ALA A 72 12.96 -4.52 -24.35
C ALA A 72 13.15 -3.21 -23.56
N ALA A 73 14.39 -2.91 -23.17
CA ALA A 73 14.73 -1.64 -22.51
C ALA A 73 14.49 -0.45 -23.43
N GLU A 74 14.97 -0.53 -24.69
CA GLU A 74 14.75 0.52 -25.71
C GLU A 74 13.26 0.72 -25.99
N ALA A 75 12.49 -0.37 -26.20
CA ALA A 75 11.05 -0.27 -26.39
C ALA A 75 10.34 0.38 -25.18
N THR A 76 10.78 0.06 -23.95
CA THR A 76 10.24 0.66 -22.72
C THR A 76 10.59 2.15 -22.62
N LEU A 77 11.81 2.54 -22.99
CA LEU A 77 12.21 3.94 -23.05
C LEU A 77 11.36 4.73 -24.05
N ARG A 78 11.19 4.21 -25.26
CA ARG A 78 10.40 4.87 -26.31
C ARG A 78 8.92 4.93 -25.98
N MET A 79 8.40 3.95 -25.22
CA MET A 79 7.04 4.01 -24.67
C MET A 79 6.90 5.18 -23.69
N GLY A 80 7.87 5.39 -22.81
CA GLY A 80 7.89 6.58 -21.93
C GLY A 80 7.91 7.90 -22.71
N GLU A 81 8.74 8.01 -23.75
CA GLU A 81 8.78 9.19 -24.65
C GLU A 81 7.44 9.40 -25.37
N LEU A 82 6.76 8.33 -25.77
CA LEU A 82 5.45 8.40 -26.41
C LEU A 82 4.43 9.05 -25.46
N TYR A 83 4.38 8.63 -24.22
CA TYR A 83 3.48 9.24 -23.23
C TYR A 83 3.83 10.71 -22.96
N GLU A 84 5.12 11.08 -22.88
CA GLU A 84 5.51 12.50 -22.76
C GLU A 84 5.06 13.35 -23.97
N ARG A 85 5.13 12.80 -25.18
CA ARG A 85 4.63 13.50 -26.38
C ARG A 85 3.11 13.67 -26.38
N GLN A 86 2.36 12.64 -26.03
CA GLN A 86 0.91 12.73 -25.88
C GLN A 86 0.55 13.77 -24.81
N MET A 87 1.25 13.76 -23.67
CA MET A 87 1.05 14.75 -22.59
C MET A 87 1.24 16.19 -23.05
N GLN A 88 2.20 16.47 -23.98
CA GLN A 88 2.42 17.81 -24.52
C GLN A 88 1.30 18.27 -25.45
N LYS A 89 0.56 17.35 -26.06
CA LYS A 89 -0.50 17.65 -27.03
C LYS A 89 -1.89 17.75 -26.43
N THR A 90 -2.14 17.08 -25.32
CA THR A 90 -3.44 17.15 -24.67
C THR A 90 -3.61 18.43 -23.84
N ALA A 91 -4.77 19.07 -23.97
CA ALA A 91 -5.17 20.22 -23.18
C ALA A 91 -5.83 19.81 -21.85
N ASP A 92 -6.40 18.59 -21.78
CA ASP A 92 -7.08 18.08 -20.59
C ASP A 92 -6.06 17.77 -19.47
N GLN A 93 -6.20 18.45 -18.36
CA GLN A 93 -5.30 18.28 -17.21
C GLN A 93 -5.38 16.89 -16.59
N LYS A 94 -6.56 16.26 -16.59
CA LYS A 94 -6.73 14.90 -16.07
C LYS A 94 -6.02 13.88 -16.93
N GLU A 95 -6.17 14.00 -18.24
CA GLU A 95 -5.48 13.15 -19.21
C GLU A 95 -3.97 13.37 -19.14
N ARG A 96 -3.52 14.64 -19.05
CA ARG A 96 -2.11 14.99 -18.87
C ARG A 96 -1.49 14.31 -17.64
N ASN A 97 -2.19 14.35 -16.50
CA ASN A 97 -1.73 13.70 -15.29
C ASN A 97 -1.67 12.15 -15.45
N ALA A 98 -2.63 11.56 -16.13
CA ALA A 98 -2.62 10.11 -16.40
C ALA A 98 -1.45 9.70 -17.30
N LEU A 99 -1.17 10.49 -18.35
CA LEU A 99 -0.02 10.26 -19.25
C LEU A 99 1.32 10.46 -18.53
N GLU A 100 1.42 11.46 -17.65
CA GLU A 100 2.60 11.66 -16.81
C GLU A 100 2.90 10.44 -15.93
N GLN A 101 1.85 9.87 -15.31
CA GLN A 101 2.02 8.65 -14.49
C GLN A 101 2.46 7.45 -15.34
N LYS A 102 1.93 7.29 -16.55
CA LYS A 102 2.35 6.24 -17.48
C LYS A 102 3.80 6.41 -17.93
N ALA A 103 4.23 7.64 -18.23
CA ALA A 103 5.63 7.93 -18.58
C ALA A 103 6.56 7.62 -17.39
N LEU A 104 6.18 8.05 -16.19
CA LEU A 104 6.94 7.79 -14.96
C LEU A 104 7.05 6.28 -14.67
N GLU A 105 5.97 5.53 -14.88
CA GLU A 105 5.95 4.07 -14.71
C GLU A 105 6.88 3.39 -15.72
N ALA A 106 6.86 3.80 -16.99
CA ALA A 106 7.75 3.27 -18.02
C ALA A 106 9.23 3.52 -17.67
N TYR A 107 9.59 4.72 -17.25
CA TYR A 107 10.97 5.03 -16.87
C TYR A 107 11.41 4.34 -15.56
N ARG A 108 10.53 4.17 -14.58
CA ARG A 108 10.82 3.36 -13.38
C ARG A 108 10.98 1.88 -13.73
N ARG A 109 10.23 1.38 -14.69
CA ARG A 109 10.40 0.02 -15.18
C ARG A 109 11.79 -0.18 -15.78
N LEU A 110 12.34 0.81 -16.52
CA LEU A 110 13.73 0.77 -16.97
C LEU A 110 14.71 0.64 -15.81
N GLU A 111 14.58 1.49 -14.80
CA GLU A 111 15.45 1.48 -13.63
C GLU A 111 15.37 0.16 -12.84
N ASN A 112 14.21 -0.48 -12.81
CA ASN A 112 13.95 -1.66 -12.00
C ASN A 112 14.20 -2.98 -12.73
N ASP A 113 13.63 -3.14 -13.94
CA ASP A 113 13.58 -4.41 -14.64
C ASP A 113 14.71 -4.55 -15.66
N PHE A 114 15.25 -3.43 -16.14
CA PHE A 114 16.30 -3.36 -17.18
C PHE A 114 17.57 -2.65 -16.72
N ARG A 115 17.80 -2.58 -15.41
CA ARG A 115 18.88 -1.81 -14.76
C ARG A 115 20.28 -2.05 -15.33
N ASP A 116 20.53 -3.28 -15.83
CA ASP A 116 21.85 -3.68 -16.33
C ASP A 116 22.10 -3.27 -17.76
N THR A 117 21.06 -2.80 -18.48
CA THR A 117 21.16 -2.34 -19.87
C THR A 117 21.83 -0.97 -19.97
N ALA A 118 22.49 -0.72 -21.10
CA ALA A 118 23.08 0.59 -21.38
C ALA A 118 22.01 1.69 -21.49
N VAL A 119 20.85 1.34 -22.06
CA VAL A 119 19.67 2.22 -22.16
C VAL A 119 19.21 2.71 -20.79
N ALA A 120 19.05 1.81 -19.82
CA ALA A 120 18.58 2.17 -18.48
C ALA A 120 19.60 3.02 -17.72
N LYS A 121 20.90 2.67 -17.81
CA LYS A 121 21.99 3.42 -17.16
C LYS A 121 22.23 4.80 -17.79
N GLY A 122 21.96 4.93 -19.08
CA GLY A 122 22.17 6.15 -19.86
C GLY A 122 20.90 7.02 -19.98
N GLU A 123 20.26 6.97 -21.14
CA GLU A 123 19.10 7.83 -21.47
C GLU A 123 17.92 7.62 -20.53
N GLY A 124 17.63 6.37 -20.13
CA GLY A 124 16.52 6.06 -19.23
C GLY A 124 16.62 6.77 -17.89
N LYS A 125 17.79 6.73 -17.25
CA LYS A 125 18.05 7.44 -15.99
C LYS A 125 17.89 8.96 -16.15
N GLN A 126 18.43 9.52 -17.23
CA GLN A 126 18.31 10.97 -17.48
C GLN A 126 16.86 11.40 -17.69
N ARG A 127 16.06 10.59 -18.41
CA ARG A 127 14.63 10.85 -18.64
C ARG A 127 13.82 10.78 -17.36
N LEU A 128 14.05 9.75 -16.56
CA LEU A 128 13.40 9.62 -15.25
C LEU A 128 13.71 10.82 -14.36
N GLU A 129 14.97 11.19 -14.22
CA GLU A 129 15.40 12.32 -13.40
C GLU A 129 14.81 13.65 -13.91
N ALA A 130 14.81 13.89 -15.21
CA ALA A 130 14.23 15.10 -15.82
C ALA A 130 12.71 15.18 -15.57
N LEU A 131 11.98 14.06 -15.67
CA LEU A 131 10.55 14.01 -15.40
C LEU A 131 10.25 14.25 -13.91
N LEU A 132 10.97 13.56 -13.01
CA LEU A 132 10.84 13.75 -11.56
C LEU A 132 11.15 15.19 -11.14
N ARG A 133 12.17 15.80 -11.74
CA ARG A 133 12.51 17.20 -11.47
C ARG A 133 11.39 18.16 -11.91
N ARG A 134 10.77 17.96 -13.07
CA ARG A 134 9.60 18.75 -13.51
C ARG A 134 8.42 18.62 -12.56
N ILE A 135 8.16 17.40 -12.09
CA ILE A 135 7.10 17.12 -11.09
C ILE A 135 7.43 17.85 -9.77
N ASP A 136 8.67 17.77 -9.31
CA ASP A 136 9.15 18.44 -8.10
C ASP A 136 8.97 19.96 -8.18
N GLU A 137 9.39 20.58 -9.28
CA GLU A 137 9.24 22.02 -9.51
C GLU A 137 7.77 22.47 -9.47
N ARG A 138 6.88 21.69 -10.06
CA ARG A 138 5.42 21.95 -10.01
C ARG A 138 4.85 21.82 -8.60
N ASN A 139 5.36 20.88 -7.81
CA ASN A 139 4.84 20.59 -6.47
C ASN A 139 5.38 21.51 -5.37
N ARG A 140 6.37 22.35 -5.63
CA ARG A 140 7.07 23.18 -4.63
C ARG A 140 6.15 24.02 -3.75
N ASN A 141 5.04 24.52 -4.29
CA ASN A 141 4.08 25.36 -3.56
C ASN A 141 3.00 24.53 -2.85
N HIS A 142 3.01 23.21 -2.95
CA HIS A 142 2.03 22.38 -2.29
C HIS A 142 2.30 22.31 -0.77
N PRO A 143 1.29 22.47 0.12
CA PRO A 143 1.52 22.50 1.57
C PRO A 143 2.25 21.27 2.11
N ALA A 144 1.92 20.07 1.60
CA ALA A 144 2.61 18.84 2.02
C ALA A 144 4.08 18.81 1.56
N TYR A 145 4.41 19.39 0.40
CA TYR A 145 5.78 19.54 -0.06
C TYR A 145 6.56 20.49 0.85
N LEU A 146 5.99 21.69 1.11
CA LEU A 146 6.61 22.69 1.98
C LEU A 146 6.86 22.15 3.39
N PHE A 147 5.94 21.34 3.90
CA PHE A 147 6.12 20.69 5.19
C PHE A 147 7.36 19.76 5.21
N TRP A 148 7.52 18.91 4.21
CA TRP A 148 8.72 18.07 4.07
C TRP A 148 9.98 18.90 3.90
N ASP A 149 9.91 19.95 3.08
CA ASP A 149 11.04 20.83 2.81
C ASP A 149 11.54 21.54 4.06
N VAL A 150 10.62 21.98 4.93
CA VAL A 150 10.95 22.56 6.25
C VAL A 150 11.65 21.50 7.12
N LEU A 151 11.13 20.28 7.22
CA LEU A 151 11.75 19.24 8.03
C LEU A 151 13.17 18.89 7.57
N VAL A 152 13.38 18.82 6.25
CA VAL A 152 14.70 18.58 5.66
C VAL A 152 15.63 19.79 5.89
N ALA A 153 15.10 21.01 5.76
CA ALA A 153 15.86 22.23 5.96
C ALA A 153 16.36 22.42 7.41
N LEU A 154 15.58 21.97 8.40
CA LEU A 154 15.97 22.01 9.84
C LEU A 154 17.29 21.29 10.13
N THR A 155 17.67 20.33 9.30
CA THR A 155 18.93 19.56 9.45
C THR A 155 19.98 19.91 8.40
N GLY A 156 19.80 21.02 7.67
CA GLY A 156 20.80 21.58 6.75
C GLY A 156 20.86 20.91 5.38
N ARG A 157 19.81 20.15 4.96
CA ARG A 157 19.69 19.50 3.64
C ARG A 157 20.85 18.56 3.30
N GLN A 158 21.45 17.92 4.30
CA GLN A 158 22.55 16.98 4.12
C GLN A 158 22.03 15.64 3.57
N PRO A 159 22.56 15.11 2.46
CA PRO A 159 22.09 13.89 1.83
C PRO A 159 22.08 12.65 2.77
N TRP A 160 23.09 12.54 3.61
CA TRP A 160 23.27 11.39 4.51
C TRP A 160 22.46 11.49 5.82
N LEU A 161 21.87 12.66 6.14
CA LEU A 161 21.21 12.91 7.42
C LEU A 161 19.77 13.40 7.26
N SER A 162 19.59 14.48 6.49
CA SER A 162 18.37 15.31 6.58
C SER A 162 17.10 14.59 6.18
N TYR A 163 17.17 13.74 5.17
CA TYR A 163 15.99 13.12 4.58
C TYR A 163 15.39 12.02 5.47
N TRP A 164 16.21 11.15 6.04
CA TRP A 164 15.69 10.13 6.94
C TRP A 164 15.33 10.72 8.31
N VAL A 165 16.07 11.74 8.81
CA VAL A 165 15.68 12.45 10.02
C VAL A 165 14.35 13.17 9.84
N ALA A 166 14.09 13.77 8.68
CA ALA A 166 12.79 14.37 8.37
C ALA A 166 11.66 13.32 8.48
N ILE A 167 11.88 12.08 8.00
CA ILE A 167 10.90 10.98 8.13
C ILE A 167 10.67 10.64 9.61
N VAL A 168 11.73 10.57 10.41
CA VAL A 168 11.61 10.30 11.85
C VAL A 168 10.87 11.44 12.56
N LEU A 169 11.22 12.71 12.31
CA LEU A 169 10.53 13.87 12.86
C LEU A 169 9.04 13.89 12.47
N PHE A 170 8.74 13.67 11.20
CA PHE A 170 7.38 13.53 10.72
C PHE A 170 6.62 12.44 11.49
N THR A 171 7.24 11.26 11.64
CA THR A 171 6.66 10.14 12.38
C THR A 171 6.36 10.52 13.83
N LEU A 172 7.29 11.21 14.49
CA LEU A 172 7.10 11.70 15.86
C LEU A 172 5.93 12.71 15.96
N ILE A 173 5.82 13.63 15.01
CA ILE A 173 4.71 14.60 14.96
C ILE A 173 3.37 13.87 14.80
N VAL A 174 3.26 12.94 13.84
CA VAL A 174 2.04 12.15 13.63
C VAL A 174 1.71 11.33 14.87
N LEU A 175 2.73 10.72 15.49
CA LEU A 175 2.54 9.94 16.70
C LEU A 175 2.06 10.78 17.88
N ALA A 176 2.65 11.96 18.09
CA ALA A 176 2.24 12.91 19.12
C ALA A 176 0.79 13.38 18.94
N LEU A 177 0.43 13.72 17.69
CA LEU A 177 -0.94 14.14 17.33
C LEU A 177 -1.97 13.03 17.61
N LEU A 178 -1.61 11.77 17.36
CA LEU A 178 -2.50 10.63 17.56
C LEU A 178 -2.47 10.06 18.99
N THR A 179 -1.52 10.49 19.82
CA THR A 179 -1.37 9.97 21.20
C THR A 179 -2.64 10.06 22.02
N PRO A 180 -3.40 11.18 22.09
CA PRO A 180 -4.61 11.24 22.91
C PRO A 180 -5.66 10.21 22.48
N LEU A 181 -5.82 10.01 21.18
CA LEU A 181 -6.73 9.02 20.64
C LEU A 181 -6.29 7.58 20.96
N ARG A 182 -5.00 7.31 20.89
CA ARG A 182 -4.42 6.01 21.25
C ARG A 182 -4.55 5.71 22.75
N VAL A 183 -4.34 6.71 23.60
CA VAL A 183 -4.55 6.55 25.05
C VAL A 183 -5.99 6.18 25.34
N ALA A 184 -6.97 6.85 24.72
CA ALA A 184 -8.37 6.50 24.83
C ALA A 184 -8.66 5.07 24.37
N TRP A 185 -8.05 4.66 23.26
CA TRP A 185 -8.14 3.29 22.74
C TRP A 185 -7.54 2.27 23.70
N PHE A 186 -6.32 2.49 24.22
CA PHE A 186 -5.70 1.58 25.20
C PHE A 186 -6.53 1.46 26.48
N ARG A 187 -7.17 2.56 26.92
CA ARG A 187 -8.11 2.52 28.07
C ARG A 187 -9.29 1.60 27.77
N SER A 188 -9.96 1.79 26.64
CA SER A 188 -11.10 0.95 26.24
C SER A 188 -10.69 -0.52 26.08
N PHE A 189 -9.52 -0.79 25.49
CA PHE A 189 -8.99 -2.14 25.35
C PHE A 189 -8.72 -2.83 26.70
N ARG A 190 -8.19 -2.09 27.67
CA ARG A 190 -7.99 -2.61 29.04
C ARG A 190 -9.31 -2.94 29.73
N GLU A 191 -10.32 -2.09 29.57
CA GLU A 191 -11.65 -2.37 30.14
C GLU A 191 -12.28 -3.63 29.49
N MET A 192 -12.16 -3.80 28.18
CA MET A 192 -12.59 -5.05 27.52
C MET A 192 -11.85 -6.27 28.08
N LYS A 193 -10.55 -6.16 28.33
CA LYS A 193 -9.75 -7.26 28.87
C LYS A 193 -10.17 -7.66 30.29
N LYS A 194 -10.63 -6.71 31.11
CA LYS A 194 -11.18 -7.01 32.43
C LYS A 194 -12.45 -7.87 32.38
N LEU A 195 -13.25 -7.72 31.32
CA LEU A 195 -14.49 -8.46 31.11
C LEU A 195 -14.27 -9.84 30.45
N GLU A 196 -13.04 -10.19 30.10
CA GLU A 196 -12.71 -11.48 29.47
C GLU A 196 -13.20 -12.69 30.26
N PRO A 197 -13.07 -12.80 31.62
CA PRO A 197 -13.58 -13.92 32.38
C PRO A 197 -15.11 -14.04 32.32
N GLU A 198 -15.84 -12.92 32.25
CA GLU A 198 -17.29 -12.92 32.11
C GLU A 198 -17.74 -13.34 30.72
N VAL A 199 -17.05 -12.83 29.68
CA VAL A 199 -17.25 -13.27 28.28
C VAL A 199 -17.03 -14.77 28.15
N ARG A 200 -16.02 -15.32 28.83
CA ARG A 200 -15.73 -16.76 28.81
C ARG A 200 -16.87 -17.56 29.43
N ARG A 201 -17.43 -17.10 30.57
CA ARG A 201 -18.61 -17.72 31.22
C ARG A 201 -19.84 -17.68 30.32
N LEU A 202 -20.05 -16.58 29.58
CA LEU A 202 -21.15 -16.49 28.62
C LEU A 202 -21.01 -17.50 27.49
N ARG A 203 -19.81 -17.73 27.00
CA ARG A 203 -19.51 -18.72 25.93
C ARG A 203 -19.74 -20.16 26.36
N GLU A 204 -19.56 -20.44 27.63
CA GLU A 204 -19.85 -21.78 28.18
C GLU A 204 -21.36 -22.06 28.23
N ARG A 205 -22.20 -21.01 28.42
CA ARG A 205 -23.63 -21.10 28.58
C ARG A 205 -24.46 -20.91 27.33
N TYR A 206 -24.02 -20.02 26.45
CA TYR A 206 -24.75 -19.59 25.26
C TYR A 206 -23.98 -19.89 23.97
N LYS A 207 -24.70 -20.02 22.87
CA LYS A 207 -24.09 -20.25 21.52
C LYS A 207 -24.79 -19.41 20.45
N GLY A 208 -24.12 -19.21 19.33
CA GLY A 208 -24.69 -18.53 18.15
C GLY A 208 -25.10 -17.08 18.40
N GLN A 209 -26.30 -16.71 17.98
CA GLN A 209 -26.79 -15.32 18.02
C GLN A 209 -27.06 -14.88 19.47
N GLU A 210 -27.60 -15.74 20.30
CA GLU A 210 -27.89 -15.45 21.72
C GLU A 210 -26.59 -15.08 22.49
N LEU A 211 -25.50 -15.80 22.24
CA LEU A 211 -24.19 -15.47 22.81
C LEU A 211 -23.74 -14.04 22.41
N ASN A 212 -23.88 -13.68 21.13
CA ASN A 212 -23.49 -12.35 20.66
C ASN A 212 -24.33 -11.25 21.32
N GLU A 213 -25.63 -11.48 21.48
CA GLU A 213 -26.54 -10.55 22.17
C GLU A 213 -26.12 -10.37 23.66
N LYS A 214 -25.82 -11.46 24.35
CA LYS A 214 -25.38 -11.41 25.76
C LYS A 214 -24.01 -10.73 25.92
N ILE A 215 -23.08 -10.96 25.02
CA ILE A 215 -21.77 -10.25 25.02
C ILE A 215 -21.98 -8.77 24.79
N MET A 216 -22.83 -8.39 23.82
CA MET A 216 -23.13 -6.98 23.55
C MET A 216 -23.86 -6.30 24.72
N GLU A 217 -24.75 -7.02 25.42
CA GLU A 217 -25.40 -6.54 26.63
C GLU A 217 -24.39 -6.30 27.75
N LEU A 218 -23.47 -7.25 28.00
CA LEU A 218 -22.36 -7.12 28.96
C LEU A 218 -21.52 -5.88 28.68
N TYR A 219 -21.10 -5.67 27.43
CA TYR A 219 -20.30 -4.49 27.02
C TYR A 219 -21.07 -3.19 27.22
N LYS A 220 -22.40 -3.16 26.95
CA LYS A 220 -23.26 -1.99 27.20
C LYS A 220 -23.36 -1.68 28.67
N GLN A 221 -23.58 -2.70 29.54
CA GLN A 221 -23.67 -2.54 31.00
C GLN A 221 -22.40 -1.92 31.58
N HIS A 222 -21.24 -2.32 31.08
CA HIS A 222 -19.93 -1.78 31.49
C HIS A 222 -19.48 -0.54 30.71
N LYS A 223 -20.34 0.05 29.86
CA LYS A 223 -20.05 1.23 29.04
C LYS A 223 -18.80 1.07 28.15
N VAL A 224 -18.49 -0.15 27.73
CA VAL A 224 -17.37 -0.47 26.85
C VAL A 224 -17.86 -0.60 25.42
N ASN A 225 -17.18 0.07 24.50
CA ASN A 225 -17.53 0.02 23.09
C ASN A 225 -16.65 -1.01 22.35
N PRO A 226 -17.19 -2.14 21.90
CA PRO A 226 -16.41 -3.15 21.16
C PRO A 226 -15.87 -2.64 19.82
N ALA A 227 -16.55 -1.67 19.20
CA ALA A 227 -16.05 -1.03 17.97
C ALA A 227 -14.76 -0.21 18.18
N ALA A 228 -14.42 0.14 19.44
CA ALA A 228 -13.16 0.78 19.74
C ALA A 228 -11.94 -0.09 19.33
N GLY A 229 -12.09 -1.42 19.27
CA GLY A 229 -11.01 -2.32 18.85
C GLY A 229 -10.54 -2.13 17.41
N CYS A 230 -11.41 -1.76 16.48
CA CYS A 230 -11.07 -1.52 15.08
C CYS A 230 -10.76 -0.04 14.75
N LEU A 231 -11.00 0.88 15.68
CA LEU A 231 -10.83 2.33 15.48
C LEU A 231 -9.41 2.73 15.04
N PRO A 232 -8.31 2.16 15.58
CA PRO A 232 -6.96 2.46 15.12
C PRO A 232 -6.76 2.17 13.63
N MET A 233 -7.30 1.07 13.14
CA MET A 233 -7.20 0.69 11.73
C MET A 233 -7.94 1.68 10.82
N LEU A 234 -9.14 2.11 11.22
CA LEU A 234 -9.94 3.08 10.46
C LEU A 234 -9.26 4.44 10.38
N ILE A 235 -8.58 4.87 11.44
CA ILE A 235 -7.87 6.16 11.48
C ILE A 235 -6.53 6.03 10.72
N GLN A 236 -5.88 4.89 10.79
CA GLN A 236 -4.61 4.66 10.13
C GLN A 236 -4.73 4.73 8.60
N MET A 237 -5.86 4.31 8.01
CA MET A 237 -6.03 4.29 6.56
C MET A 237 -5.95 5.67 5.89
N PRO A 238 -6.70 6.71 6.33
CA PRO A 238 -6.55 8.05 5.78
C PRO A 238 -5.14 8.63 5.95
N ILE A 239 -4.50 8.37 7.09
CA ILE A 239 -3.14 8.81 7.36
C ILE A 239 -2.16 8.15 6.39
N LEU A 240 -2.32 6.85 6.17
CA LEU A 240 -1.51 6.09 5.23
C LEU A 240 -1.59 6.66 3.82
N ILE A 241 -2.80 6.90 3.33
CA ILE A 241 -3.03 7.48 2.00
C ILE A 241 -2.38 8.86 1.90
N TYR A 242 -2.56 9.70 2.93
CA TYR A 242 -1.95 11.01 2.96
C TYR A 242 -0.42 10.97 2.98
N VAL A 243 0.17 10.10 3.80
CA VAL A 243 1.63 9.91 3.90
C VAL A 243 2.21 9.42 2.57
N PHE A 244 1.56 8.44 1.95
CA PHE A 244 1.97 7.94 0.63
C PHE A 244 1.94 9.06 -0.40
N TYR A 245 0.86 9.84 -0.44
CA TYR A 245 0.73 10.99 -1.33
C TYR A 245 1.81 12.05 -1.05
N ALA A 246 2.03 12.41 0.21
CA ALA A 246 3.00 13.42 0.61
C ALA A 246 4.46 13.00 0.28
N ILE A 247 4.81 11.72 0.48
CA ILE A 247 6.11 11.18 0.07
C ILE A 247 6.27 11.19 -1.45
N ARG A 248 5.23 10.88 -2.20
CA ARG A 248 5.24 10.95 -3.66
C ARG A 248 5.45 12.38 -4.18
N LEU A 249 4.85 13.38 -3.53
CA LEU A 249 5.08 14.78 -3.89
C LEU A 249 6.54 15.21 -3.71
N TYR A 250 7.25 14.64 -2.75
CA TYR A 250 8.63 14.98 -2.38
C TYR A 250 9.65 13.93 -2.86
N GLU A 251 9.25 13.02 -3.74
CA GLU A 251 10.04 11.85 -4.17
C GLU A 251 11.38 12.22 -4.78
N TYR A 252 11.43 13.25 -5.65
CA TYR A 252 12.67 13.72 -6.25
C TYR A 252 13.67 14.19 -5.19
N GLN A 253 13.21 14.82 -4.13
CA GLN A 253 14.08 15.23 -3.03
C GLN A 253 14.56 14.03 -2.23
N PHE A 254 13.67 13.06 -1.94
CA PHE A 254 14.06 11.80 -1.29
C PHE A 254 15.08 10.99 -2.10
N SER A 255 15.10 11.11 -3.42
CA SER A 255 16.13 10.46 -4.25
C SER A 255 17.55 11.04 -4.05
N LYS A 256 17.68 12.19 -3.40
CA LYS A 256 18.98 12.77 -2.98
C LYS A 256 19.42 12.29 -1.60
N GLY A 257 18.54 11.62 -0.84
CA GLY A 257 18.79 11.20 0.53
C GLY A 257 19.30 9.76 0.62
N PHE A 258 20.20 9.54 1.57
CA PHE A 258 20.79 8.24 1.90
C PHE A 258 20.40 7.83 3.31
N PHE A 259 20.45 6.53 3.61
CA PHE A 259 20.19 6.00 4.94
C PHE A 259 21.01 4.74 5.19
N LEU A 260 22.00 4.81 6.08
CA LEU A 260 22.88 3.70 6.46
C LEU A 260 23.42 2.95 5.22
N TRP A 261 22.91 1.75 4.97
CA TRP A 261 23.28 0.93 3.80
C TRP A 261 22.61 1.37 2.51
N ILE A 262 21.51 2.13 2.55
CA ILE A 262 20.83 2.67 1.36
C ILE A 262 21.66 3.82 0.82
N ASN A 263 22.59 3.49 -0.06
CA ASN A 263 23.50 4.44 -0.69
C ASN A 263 24.03 3.89 -2.04
N PRO A 264 24.53 4.76 -2.93
CA PRO A 264 24.98 4.34 -4.27
C PRO A 264 26.05 3.25 -4.25
N SER A 265 27.03 3.32 -3.35
CA SER A 265 28.16 2.39 -3.33
C SER A 265 27.73 0.95 -3.00
N LEU A 266 26.79 0.78 -2.06
CA LEU A 266 26.27 -0.55 -1.74
C LEU A 266 25.25 -1.03 -2.77
N ALA A 267 24.48 -0.12 -3.38
CA ALA A 267 23.56 -0.46 -4.46
C ALA A 267 24.29 -0.97 -5.70
N GLU A 268 25.48 -0.44 -6.03
CA GLU A 268 26.32 -0.96 -7.10
C GLU A 268 26.88 -2.34 -6.79
N ARG A 269 27.18 -2.63 -5.53
CA ARG A 269 27.68 -3.93 -5.09
C ARG A 269 26.59 -5.00 -4.99
N PHE A 270 25.39 -4.60 -4.64
CA PHE A 270 24.22 -5.49 -4.48
C PHE A 270 23.03 -4.96 -5.30
N PRO A 271 23.12 -5.00 -6.63
CA PRO A 271 22.11 -4.42 -7.50
C PRO A 271 20.77 -5.12 -7.35
N GLY A 272 19.70 -4.33 -7.16
CA GLY A 272 18.33 -4.79 -6.98
C GLY A 272 17.96 -5.35 -5.62
N ILE A 273 18.93 -5.47 -4.73
CA ILE A 273 18.75 -5.83 -3.33
C ILE A 273 18.76 -4.57 -2.50
N VAL A 274 19.79 -3.73 -2.67
CA VAL A 274 19.98 -2.48 -1.94
C VAL A 274 19.57 -1.29 -2.81
N GLY A 275 18.80 -0.38 -2.24
CA GLY A 275 18.44 0.88 -2.90
C GLY A 275 19.60 1.88 -2.92
N ALA A 276 19.78 2.62 -4.02
CA ALA A 276 20.84 3.64 -4.10
C ALA A 276 20.47 4.93 -3.32
N ASN A 277 19.20 5.12 -3.00
CA ASN A 277 18.69 6.29 -2.28
C ASN A 277 17.30 6.00 -1.71
N LEU A 278 16.74 6.95 -0.94
CA LEU A 278 15.43 6.81 -0.30
C LEU A 278 14.25 6.81 -1.29
N GLY A 279 14.43 7.23 -2.52
CA GLY A 279 13.41 7.16 -3.58
C GLY A 279 13.26 5.76 -4.19
N GLN A 280 14.28 4.89 -4.05
CA GLN A 280 14.27 3.53 -4.57
C GLN A 280 13.79 2.52 -3.54
N HIS A 281 13.42 1.32 -3.99
CA HIS A 281 13.07 0.23 -3.07
C HIS A 281 14.35 -0.41 -2.49
N ASP A 282 14.23 -0.94 -1.26
CA ASP A 282 15.32 -1.60 -0.55
C ASP A 282 14.79 -2.86 0.12
N LEU A 283 15.34 -4.02 -0.25
CA LEU A 283 14.90 -5.30 0.28
C LEU A 283 15.33 -5.51 1.74
N PRO A 284 16.57 -5.19 2.17
CA PRO A 284 16.96 -5.28 3.57
C PRO A 284 16.06 -4.48 4.51
N LEU A 285 15.67 -3.27 4.14
CA LEU A 285 14.75 -2.46 4.94
C LEU A 285 13.35 -3.09 5.00
N LEU A 286 12.87 -3.66 3.90
CA LEU A 286 11.59 -4.37 3.87
C LEU A 286 11.62 -5.61 4.79
N VAL A 287 12.73 -6.36 4.81
CA VAL A 287 12.94 -7.49 5.72
C VAL A 287 12.98 -7.05 7.18
N LEU A 288 13.68 -5.96 7.50
CA LEU A 288 13.69 -5.40 8.85
C LEU A 288 12.29 -4.95 9.29
N TYR A 289 11.53 -4.35 8.39
CA TYR A 289 10.15 -4.00 8.67
C TYR A 289 9.29 -5.26 8.92
N ALA A 290 9.46 -6.33 8.13
CA ALA A 290 8.78 -7.61 8.35
C ALA A 290 9.10 -8.21 9.73
N ILE A 291 10.38 -8.18 10.14
CA ILE A 291 10.81 -8.64 11.47
C ILE A 291 10.16 -7.80 12.56
N SER A 292 10.13 -6.47 12.39
CA SER A 292 9.50 -5.57 13.36
C SER A 292 8.01 -5.83 13.52
N LEU A 293 7.29 -6.11 12.43
CA LEU A 293 5.89 -6.50 12.45
C LEU A 293 5.66 -7.82 13.19
N TYR A 294 6.50 -8.82 12.92
CA TYR A 294 6.44 -10.10 13.62
C TYR A 294 6.63 -9.95 15.14
N ILE A 295 7.62 -9.16 15.55
CA ILE A 295 7.85 -8.84 16.97
C ILE A 295 6.63 -8.14 17.56
N THR A 296 6.08 -7.14 16.88
CA THR A 296 4.87 -6.42 17.33
C THR A 296 3.69 -7.38 17.52
N GLN A 297 3.46 -8.29 16.57
CA GLN A 297 2.39 -9.27 16.67
C GLN A 297 2.57 -10.21 17.87
N ARG A 298 3.81 -10.60 18.19
CA ARG A 298 4.11 -11.42 19.39
C ARG A 298 3.87 -10.68 20.69
N LEU A 299 4.12 -9.38 20.70
CA LEU A 299 3.98 -8.52 21.88
C LEU A 299 2.55 -7.99 22.06
N THR A 300 1.70 -8.09 21.05
CA THR A 300 0.31 -7.62 21.11
C THR A 300 -0.57 -8.71 21.74
N PRO A 301 -1.18 -8.46 22.91
CA PRO A 301 -2.08 -9.41 23.54
C PRO A 301 -3.39 -9.48 22.75
N VAL A 302 -3.95 -10.67 22.71
CA VAL A 302 -5.25 -10.92 22.10
C VAL A 302 -6.32 -10.85 23.21
N SER A 303 -7.41 -10.14 22.95
CA SER A 303 -8.49 -9.95 23.92
C SER A 303 -9.31 -11.21 24.17
N ASP A 304 -9.28 -12.17 23.25
CA ASP A 304 -10.10 -13.36 23.26
C ASP A 304 -9.31 -14.60 22.87
N PRO A 305 -8.99 -15.49 23.83
CA PRO A 305 -8.24 -16.71 23.55
C PRO A 305 -8.89 -17.64 22.53
N ALA A 306 -10.22 -17.69 22.46
CA ALA A 306 -10.94 -18.56 21.53
C ALA A 306 -10.84 -18.08 20.06
N GLN A 307 -10.68 -16.77 19.85
CA GLN A 307 -10.45 -16.19 18.53
C GLN A 307 -8.96 -15.93 18.25
N ALA A 308 -8.10 -16.16 19.24
CA ALA A 308 -6.69 -15.82 19.17
C ALA A 308 -5.98 -16.48 17.98
N GLU A 309 -6.26 -17.74 17.69
CA GLU A 309 -5.64 -18.45 16.57
C GLU A 309 -6.11 -17.91 15.21
N GLN A 310 -7.41 -17.67 15.07
CA GLN A 310 -7.97 -17.11 13.85
C GLN A 310 -7.44 -15.70 13.61
N MET A 311 -7.39 -14.85 14.66
CA MET A 311 -6.83 -13.50 14.55
C MET A 311 -5.34 -13.50 14.24
N LYS A 312 -4.55 -14.43 14.81
CA LYS A 312 -3.12 -14.59 14.48
C LYS A 312 -2.92 -15.01 13.04
N MET A 313 -3.68 -15.99 12.55
CA MET A 313 -3.61 -16.41 11.15
C MET A 313 -4.00 -15.29 10.19
N MET A 314 -5.10 -14.58 10.46
CA MET A 314 -5.53 -13.42 9.67
C MET A 314 -4.46 -12.32 9.67
N SER A 315 -3.91 -11.98 10.83
CA SER A 315 -2.85 -10.97 10.96
C SER A 315 -1.58 -11.38 10.20
N LEU A 316 -1.16 -12.63 10.30
CA LEU A 316 -0.02 -13.15 9.56
C LEU A 316 -0.27 -13.09 8.04
N PHE A 317 -1.43 -13.54 7.60
CA PHE A 317 -1.81 -13.47 6.18
C PHE A 317 -1.78 -12.03 5.66
N MET A 318 -2.42 -11.08 6.38
CA MET A 318 -2.43 -9.68 6.00
C MET A 318 -1.04 -9.06 5.97
N THR A 319 -0.17 -9.45 6.91
CA THR A 319 1.23 -8.99 6.95
C THR A 319 2.01 -9.49 5.73
N VAL A 320 1.95 -10.78 5.46
CA VAL A 320 2.64 -11.39 4.31
C VAL A 320 2.12 -10.79 3.00
N PHE A 321 0.79 -10.66 2.87
CA PHE A 321 0.16 -10.06 1.71
C PHE A 321 0.62 -8.60 1.50
N MET A 322 0.65 -7.81 2.57
CA MET A 322 1.09 -6.41 2.50
C MET A 322 2.56 -6.29 2.10
N LEU A 323 3.44 -7.09 2.71
CA LEU A 323 4.87 -7.11 2.36
C LEU A 323 5.09 -7.55 0.92
N TYR A 324 4.33 -8.55 0.47
CA TYR A 324 4.37 -9.00 -0.92
C TYR A 324 3.91 -7.90 -1.90
N MET A 325 2.85 -7.16 -1.56
CA MET A 325 2.41 -6.00 -2.36
C MET A 325 3.46 -4.88 -2.36
N MET A 326 4.08 -4.58 -1.22
CA MET A 326 5.16 -3.57 -1.14
C MET A 326 6.37 -3.97 -2.00
N TYR A 327 6.70 -5.26 -2.04
CA TYR A 327 7.74 -5.80 -2.89
C TYR A 327 7.38 -5.70 -4.38
N LEU A 328 6.16 -6.15 -4.77
CA LEU A 328 5.71 -6.11 -6.17
C LEU A 328 5.64 -4.70 -6.73
N TRP A 329 5.12 -3.76 -5.95
CA TRP A 329 4.97 -2.37 -6.36
C TRP A 329 6.22 -1.52 -6.10
N ARG A 330 7.29 -2.16 -5.63
CA ARG A 330 8.59 -1.53 -5.39
C ARG A 330 8.47 -0.20 -4.65
N PHE A 331 7.85 -0.24 -3.47
CA PHE A 331 7.67 0.96 -2.67
C PHE A 331 9.00 1.64 -2.34
N PRO A 332 9.08 2.99 -2.42
CA PRO A 332 10.27 3.74 -2.04
C PRO A 332 10.70 3.48 -0.61
N SER A 333 12.01 3.43 -0.37
CA SER A 333 12.58 3.23 0.98
C SER A 333 12.11 4.28 1.97
N ALA A 334 11.88 5.52 1.55
CA ALA A 334 11.31 6.56 2.40
C ALA A 334 9.97 6.16 3.02
N PHE A 335 9.11 5.50 2.24
CA PHE A 335 7.81 5.03 2.72
C PHE A 335 7.94 3.82 3.67
N VAL A 336 8.79 2.85 3.30
CA VAL A 336 9.07 1.69 4.16
C VAL A 336 9.72 2.12 5.48
N LEU A 337 10.62 3.10 5.44
CA LEU A 337 11.28 3.66 6.62
C LEU A 337 10.26 4.36 7.55
N TYR A 338 9.33 5.14 7.01
CA TYR A 338 8.23 5.70 7.79
C TYR A 338 7.44 4.61 8.52
N TRP A 339 7.10 3.54 7.83
CA TRP A 339 6.35 2.42 8.42
C TRP A 339 7.15 1.67 9.47
N PHE A 340 8.42 1.41 9.21
CA PHE A 340 9.33 0.76 10.14
C PHE A 340 9.48 1.57 11.44
N VAL A 341 9.78 2.85 11.33
CA VAL A 341 9.92 3.76 12.48
C VAL A 341 8.59 3.88 13.24
N SER A 342 7.49 4.07 12.51
CA SER A 342 6.14 4.11 13.11
C SER A 342 5.84 2.85 13.89
N ASN A 343 6.13 1.67 13.33
CA ASN A 343 5.86 0.39 13.99
C ASN A 343 6.66 0.24 15.30
N ILE A 344 7.96 0.58 15.28
CA ILE A 344 8.80 0.54 16.48
C ILE A 344 8.26 1.47 17.57
N LEU A 345 7.99 2.74 17.22
CA LEU A 345 7.53 3.74 18.17
C LEU A 345 6.13 3.40 18.72
N MET A 346 5.24 2.89 17.87
CA MET A 346 3.91 2.43 18.28
C MET A 346 3.98 1.24 19.23
N THR A 347 4.87 0.27 18.94
CA THR A 347 5.08 -0.89 19.81
C THR A 347 5.67 -0.47 21.15
N ALA A 348 6.61 0.46 21.16
CA ALA A 348 7.17 1.01 22.41
C ALA A 348 6.09 1.72 23.24
N GLN A 349 5.23 2.53 22.63
CA GLN A 349 4.08 3.13 23.31
C GLN A 349 3.12 2.08 23.86
N GLN A 350 2.76 1.07 23.06
CA GLN A 350 1.89 -0.02 23.48
C GLN A 350 2.43 -0.70 24.73
N LEU A 351 3.72 -1.09 24.74
CA LEU A 351 4.35 -1.73 25.87
C LEU A 351 4.33 -0.84 27.12
N ARG A 352 4.55 0.47 26.98
CA ARG A 352 4.47 1.43 28.07
C ARG A 352 3.05 1.51 28.67
N TYR A 353 2.03 1.66 27.82
CA TYR A 353 0.65 1.81 28.29
C TYR A 353 0.04 0.49 28.79
N MET A 354 0.58 -0.65 28.39
CA MET A 354 0.09 -1.96 28.87
C MET A 354 0.76 -2.41 30.17
N LYS A 355 1.96 -1.89 30.50
CA LYS A 355 2.64 -2.15 31.78
C LYS A 355 2.06 -1.39 32.96
N VAL A 356 1.24 -0.36 32.73
CA VAL A 356 0.53 0.33 33.81
C VAL A 356 -0.54 -0.64 34.34
N GLU A 357 -0.28 -1.21 35.52
CA GLU A 357 -1.21 -2.12 36.19
C GLU A 357 -2.60 -1.47 36.29
N PRO A 358 -3.68 -2.19 35.94
CA PRO A 358 -5.02 -1.69 36.19
C PRO A 358 -5.20 -1.56 37.70
N GLU A 359 -5.57 -0.38 38.16
CA GLU A 359 -6.12 -0.20 39.52
C GLU A 359 -7.19 -1.27 39.71
N PRO A 360 -7.15 -2.08 40.83
CA PRO A 360 -8.13 -3.12 41.05
C PRO A 360 -9.50 -2.49 40.93
N ALA A 361 -10.35 -3.03 40.05
CA ALA A 361 -11.75 -2.63 40.01
C ALA A 361 -12.31 -2.78 41.41
N ALA A 362 -12.87 -1.70 41.98
CA ALA A 362 -13.59 -1.77 43.24
C ALA A 362 -14.58 -2.95 43.14
N PRO A 363 -14.65 -3.83 44.15
CA PRO A 363 -15.58 -4.96 44.14
C PRO A 363 -16.97 -4.39 43.84
N LEU A 364 -17.52 -4.77 42.70
CA LEU A 364 -18.92 -4.51 42.42
C LEU A 364 -19.70 -5.08 43.62
N ALA A 365 -20.40 -4.21 44.34
CA ALA A 365 -21.32 -4.59 45.36
C ALA A 365 -22.17 -5.73 44.78
N THR A 366 -22.05 -6.91 45.36
CA THR A 366 -22.88 -8.07 45.06
C THR A 366 -24.31 -7.68 45.33
N THR A 367 -24.97 -7.09 44.36
CA THR A 367 -26.42 -6.95 44.36
C THR A 367 -26.99 -8.32 44.03
N THR A 368 -27.35 -8.96 45.14
CA THR A 368 -28.46 -9.92 45.30
C THR A 368 -28.62 -11.00 44.22
N ASN A 369 -28.62 -12.19 44.72
CA ASN A 369 -29.05 -13.43 44.10
C ASN A 369 -30.07 -13.25 42.97
N PRO A 370 -29.93 -14.00 41.88
CA PRO A 370 -31.00 -14.10 40.88
C PRO A 370 -32.27 -14.59 41.59
N PRO A 371 -33.46 -14.08 41.25
CA PRO A 371 -34.69 -14.53 41.85
C PRO A 371 -34.81 -16.04 41.66
N GLU A 372 -35.00 -16.72 42.78
CA GLU A 372 -35.28 -18.15 42.86
C GLU A 372 -36.49 -18.43 41.98
N PRO A 373 -36.50 -19.45 41.14
CA PRO A 373 -37.67 -19.78 40.34
C PRO A 373 -38.82 -20.13 41.26
N ALA A 374 -39.94 -19.41 41.16
CA ALA A 374 -41.16 -19.63 41.92
C ALA A 374 -41.57 -21.12 41.89
N PRO A 375 -41.94 -21.72 43.05
CA PRO A 375 -42.34 -23.12 43.09
C PRO A 375 -43.58 -23.33 42.21
N ALA A 376 -43.53 -24.36 41.37
CA ALA A 376 -44.63 -24.80 40.55
C ALA A 376 -45.88 -25.05 41.38
N ALA A 377 -46.93 -24.28 41.15
CA ALA A 377 -48.26 -24.47 41.78
C ALA A 377 -48.79 -25.86 41.43
N ALA A 378 -49.04 -26.64 42.48
CA ALA A 378 -49.65 -27.98 42.42
C ALA A 378 -51.01 -27.91 41.71
N SER A 379 -51.13 -28.63 40.63
CA SER A 379 -52.38 -28.93 39.94
C SER A 379 -53.30 -29.76 40.85
N SER A 380 -54.36 -29.17 41.37
CA SER A 380 -55.47 -29.89 41.87
C SER A 380 -56.57 -29.97 40.82
N ASN A 381 -56.81 -31.19 40.35
CA ASN A 381 -57.95 -31.58 39.55
C ASN A 381 -59.13 -31.84 40.48
N PRO A 382 -60.37 -31.41 40.20
CA PRO A 382 -61.43 -32.34 40.12
C PRO A 382 -62.55 -32.13 39.07
N GLY A 383 -62.80 -33.20 38.33
CA GLY A 383 -64.15 -33.71 38.13
C GLY A 383 -65.08 -33.08 37.04
N LYS A 384 -65.27 -33.85 36.04
CA LYS A 384 -66.52 -34.24 35.33
C LYS A 384 -67.68 -33.21 35.23
N ASN A 385 -68.09 -32.87 33.98
CA ASN A 385 -69.32 -33.40 33.40
C ASN A 385 -69.64 -32.79 32.00
N HIS A 386 -69.98 -33.68 31.11
CA HIS A 386 -70.91 -33.65 29.97
C HIS A 386 -71.58 -32.30 29.59
N HIS A 387 -71.48 -31.88 28.32
CA HIS A 387 -72.62 -32.00 27.39
C HIS A 387 -72.24 -31.61 25.98
N THR A 388 -72.58 -32.48 25.10
CA THR A 388 -72.79 -32.43 23.64
C THR A 388 -73.31 -31.10 23.05
N ARG A 389 -72.80 -30.65 21.91
CA ARG A 389 -73.59 -30.37 20.71
C ARG A 389 -72.74 -29.86 19.54
N LYS A 390 -72.72 -30.61 18.50
CA LYS A 390 -72.42 -30.23 17.11
C LYS A 390 -73.65 -29.52 16.48
N PRO A 391 -73.67 -29.12 15.20
CA PRO A 391 -72.82 -28.19 14.43
C PRO A 391 -73.65 -27.15 13.66
N ARG A 392 -73.02 -26.17 12.92
CA ARG A 392 -73.57 -25.62 11.66
C ARG A 392 -72.56 -24.63 11.06
N ARG A 393 -72.04 -24.92 10.02
CA ARG A 393 -71.99 -24.63 8.57
C ARG A 393 -72.68 -23.30 8.13
N LYS A 394 -71.96 -22.65 7.15
CA LYS A 394 -72.35 -21.62 6.20
C LYS A 394 -71.98 -20.18 6.64
N ARG A 395 -71.33 -19.39 5.85
CA ARG A 395 -71.02 -19.31 4.37
C ARG A 395 -69.67 -18.73 4.17
#